data_5843fc7bc0bbbfc540168e8518e3c7f8
#
_entry.id   5843fc7bc0bbbfc540168e8518e3c7f8
#
_cell.length_a   1.000
_cell.length_b   1.000
_cell.length_c   1.000
_cell.angle_alpha   90.00
_cell.angle_beta   90.00
_cell.angle_gamma   90.00
#
_symmetry.space_group_name_H-M   'P 1'
#
loop_
_entity.id
_entity.type
_entity.pdbx_description
1 polymer ?
#
loop_
_entity_poly.entity_id
_entity_poly.type
_entity_poly.pdbx_seq_one_letter_code
_entity_poly.pdbx_strand_id
1 'polypeptide(L)' 'MLAVVTQKEIEAIFVVTDAMGIHRESLVIPLGPAVPGRVRRTPAGKIEITVDGEKPLDEWLRELPARIEAALRG' A
#
# COMPACT_ATOMS: atom_id res chain seq x y z
N MET A 1 16.33 4.51 -4.56
CA MET A 1 15.77 4.21 -3.22
C MET A 1 14.79 5.31 -2.83
N LEU A 2 13.62 4.93 -2.32
CA LEU A 2 12.59 5.88 -1.89
C LEU A 2 12.82 6.21 -0.42
N ALA A 3 13.07 7.49 -0.12
CA ALA A 3 13.31 7.93 1.26
C ALA A 3 12.02 8.32 1.99
N VAL A 4 11.02 8.76 1.24
CA VAL A 4 9.74 9.15 1.78
C VAL A 4 8.66 8.92 0.73
N VAL A 5 7.47 8.55 1.17
CA VAL A 5 6.33 8.36 0.26
C VAL A 5 5.71 9.72 0.01
N THR A 6 5.73 10.16 -1.24
CA THR A 6 5.18 11.46 -1.64
C THR A 6 3.73 11.31 -2.07
N GLN A 7 3.07 12.45 -2.31
CA GLN A 7 1.69 12.44 -2.77
C GLN A 7 1.52 11.68 -4.08
N LYS A 8 2.52 11.72 -4.95
CA LYS A 8 2.46 11.02 -6.23
C LYS A 8 2.33 9.51 -6.04
N GLU A 9 3.12 8.95 -5.12
CA GLU A 9 3.04 7.52 -4.82
C GLU A 9 1.73 7.17 -4.14
N ILE A 10 1.26 8.04 -3.24
CA ILE A 10 -0.02 7.83 -2.56
C ILE A 10 -1.16 7.82 -3.57
N GLU A 11 -1.17 8.74 -4.52
CA GLU A 11 -2.20 8.78 -5.56
C GLU A 11 -2.17 7.54 -6.44
N ALA A 12 -0.97 7.04 -6.76
CA ALA A 12 -0.84 5.80 -7.52
C ALA A 12 -1.41 4.60 -6.76
N ILE A 13 -1.21 4.57 -5.43
CA ILE A 13 -1.81 3.53 -4.59
C ILE A 13 -3.33 3.66 -4.61
N PHE A 14 -3.85 4.87 -4.54
CA PHE A 14 -5.30 5.09 -4.58
C PHE A 14 -5.94 4.62 -5.88
N VAL A 15 -5.24 4.73 -7.01
CA VAL A 15 -5.74 4.20 -8.28
C VAL A 15 -6.00 2.70 -8.16
N VAL A 16 -5.08 1.98 -7.54
CA VAL A 16 -5.22 0.54 -7.33
C VAL A 16 -6.36 0.23 -6.37
N THR A 17 -6.38 0.90 -5.22
CA THR A 17 -7.39 0.61 -4.18
C THR A 17 -8.79 1.04 -4.60
N ASP A 18 -8.91 2.16 -5.32
CA ASP A 18 -10.20 2.59 -5.86
C ASP A 18 -10.74 1.54 -6.85
N ALA A 19 -9.87 0.99 -7.69
CA ALA A 19 -10.26 -0.06 -8.65
C ALA A 19 -10.73 -1.33 -7.94
N MET A 20 -10.26 -1.57 -6.73
CA MET A 20 -10.67 -2.71 -5.91
C MET A 20 -11.92 -2.42 -5.08
N GLY A 21 -12.47 -1.21 -5.16
CA GLY A 21 -13.64 -0.83 -4.38
C GLY A 21 -13.34 -0.55 -2.91
N ILE A 22 -12.10 -0.25 -2.58
CA ILE A 22 -11.68 0.03 -1.21
C ILE A 22 -11.69 1.54 -0.97
N HIS A 23 -12.40 1.98 0.05
CA HIS A 23 -12.46 3.40 0.40
C HIS A 23 -11.12 3.88 0.95
N ARG A 24 -10.74 5.09 0.56
CA ARG A 24 -9.48 5.69 1.02
C ARG A 24 -9.43 5.83 2.53
N GLU A 25 -10.58 6.05 3.16
CA GLU A 25 -10.70 6.17 4.62
C GLU A 25 -10.29 4.88 5.34
N SER A 26 -10.33 3.75 4.65
CA SER A 26 -9.94 2.46 5.21
C SER A 26 -8.45 2.20 5.10
N LEU A 27 -7.69 3.14 4.54
CA LEU A 27 -6.27 2.96 4.30
C LEU A 27 -5.42 3.75 5.28
N VAL A 28 -4.28 3.17 5.65
CA VAL A 28 -3.22 3.86 6.38
C VAL A 28 -1.96 3.68 5.55
N ILE A 29 -1.39 4.78 5.10
CA ILE A 29 -0.17 4.75 4.27
C ILE A 29 0.90 5.54 4.99
N PRO A 30 1.79 4.86 5.74
CA PRO A 30 2.89 5.55 6.41
C PRO A 30 3.77 6.27 5.40
N LEU A 31 4.24 7.45 5.73
CA LEU A 31 5.12 8.20 4.85
C LEU A 31 6.53 7.63 4.81
N GLY A 32 6.89 6.81 5.81
CA GLY A 32 8.18 6.13 5.82
C GLY A 32 8.09 4.79 5.12
N PRO A 33 8.83 4.58 4.02
CA PRO A 33 8.88 3.26 3.39
C PRO A 33 9.70 2.28 4.23
N ALA A 34 9.57 1.01 3.94
CA ALA A 34 10.31 -0.05 4.63
C ALA A 34 10.90 -1.01 3.61
N VAL A 35 11.82 -1.86 4.08
CA VAL A 35 12.44 -2.89 3.24
C VAL A 35 12.40 -4.19 4.06
N PRO A 36 11.62 -5.15 3.60
CA PRO A 36 10.68 -5.10 2.47
C PRO A 36 9.43 -4.29 2.82
N GLY A 37 8.73 -3.82 1.79
CA GLY A 37 7.41 -3.25 1.98
C GLY A 37 6.41 -4.31 2.40
N ARG A 38 5.26 -3.89 2.91
CA ARG A 38 4.26 -4.85 3.38
C ARG A 38 2.86 -4.25 3.37
N VAL A 39 1.88 -5.15 3.38
CA VAL A 39 0.47 -4.79 3.50
C VAL A 39 -0.10 -5.63 4.62
N ARG A 40 -0.79 -5.02 5.57
CA ARG A 40 -1.40 -5.75 6.67
C ARG A 40 -2.71 -5.09 7.10
N ARG A 41 -3.56 -5.87 7.74
CA ARG A 41 -4.78 -5.35 8.35
C ARG A 41 -4.47 -4.95 9.79
N THR A 42 -4.89 -3.74 10.17
CA THR A 42 -4.66 -3.24 11.51
C THR A 42 -5.73 -3.72 12.47
N PRO A 43 -5.49 -3.67 13.79
CA PRO A 43 -6.51 -4.02 14.78
C PRO A 43 -7.77 -3.14 14.66
N ALA A 44 -7.64 -1.94 14.10
CA ALA A 44 -8.78 -1.05 13.89
C ALA A 44 -9.59 -1.42 12.63
N GLY A 45 -9.21 -2.46 11.91
CA GLY A 45 -9.90 -2.89 10.71
C GLY A 45 -9.51 -2.13 9.45
N LYS A 46 -8.43 -1.36 9.51
CA LYS A 46 -7.91 -0.63 8.35
C LYS A 46 -6.83 -1.45 7.66
N ILE A 47 -6.48 -1.05 6.45
CA ILE A 47 -5.41 -1.68 5.67
C ILE A 47 -4.21 -0.74 5.69
N GLU A 48 -3.11 -1.21 6.26
CA GLU A 48 -1.87 -0.45 6.30
C GLU A 48 -0.99 -0.90 5.13
N ILE A 49 -0.61 0.05 4.28
CA ILE A 49 0.23 -0.20 3.12
C ILE A 49 1.56 0.53 3.33
N THR A 50 2.61 -0.24 3.60
CA THR A 50 3.96 0.29 3.75
C THR A 50 4.71 0.04 2.45
N VAL A 51 5.04 1.11 1.74
CA VAL A 51 5.68 1.03 0.43
C VAL A 51 7.09 0.46 0.56
N ASP A 52 7.48 -0.40 -0.39
CA ASP A 52 8.83 -0.93 -0.43
C ASP A 52 9.81 0.17 -0.87
N GLY A 53 10.81 0.43 -0.05
CA GLY A 53 11.77 1.51 -0.30
C GLY A 53 12.79 1.20 -1.37
N GLU A 54 12.95 -0.05 -1.77
CA GLU A 54 13.95 -0.45 -2.76
C GLU A 54 13.34 -0.95 -4.07
N LYS A 55 12.14 -1.51 -4.02
CA LYS A 55 11.49 -2.05 -5.21
C LYS A 55 10.97 -0.90 -6.09
N PRO A 56 11.11 -0.99 -7.43
CA PRO A 56 10.50 0.00 -8.31
C PRO A 56 8.99 0.11 -8.05
N LEU A 57 8.49 1.33 -8.08
CA LEU A 57 7.09 1.60 -7.74
C LEU A 57 6.11 0.82 -8.62
N ASP A 58 6.37 0.76 -9.92
CA ASP A 58 5.49 0.05 -10.84
C ASP A 58 5.39 -1.45 -10.53
N GLU A 59 6.49 -2.06 -10.11
CA GLU A 59 6.48 -3.45 -9.68
C GLU A 59 5.70 -3.63 -8.39
N TRP A 60 5.90 -2.72 -7.43
CA TRP A 60 5.17 -2.73 -6.18
C TRP A 60 3.66 -2.64 -6.43
N LEU A 61 3.26 -1.72 -7.30
CA LEU A 61 1.84 -1.51 -7.61
C LEU A 61 1.21 -2.71 -8.31
N ARG A 62 1.97 -3.44 -9.12
CA ARG A 62 1.46 -4.66 -9.76
C ARG A 62 1.20 -5.77 -8.75
N GLU A 63 1.98 -5.82 -7.68
CA GLU A 63 1.81 -6.82 -6.64
C GLU A 63 0.77 -6.42 -5.60
N LEU A 64 0.43 -5.16 -5.55
CA LEU A 64 -0.39 -4.61 -4.48
C LEU A 64 -1.77 -5.25 -4.36
N PRO A 65 -2.53 -5.50 -5.46
CA PRO A 65 -3.84 -6.13 -5.32
C PRO A 65 -3.77 -7.49 -4.64
N ALA A 66 -2.81 -8.33 -5.00
CA ALA A 66 -2.66 -9.65 -4.40
C ALA A 66 -2.26 -9.54 -2.92
N ARG A 67 -1.43 -8.58 -2.58
CA ARG A 67 -1.02 -8.35 -1.19
C ARG A 67 -2.18 -7.87 -0.34
N ILE A 68 -3.03 -7.01 -0.89
CA ILE A 68 -4.22 -6.54 -0.18
C ILE A 68 -5.18 -7.68 0.04
N GLU A 69 -5.43 -8.51 -0.98
CA GLU A 69 -6.30 -9.66 -0.85
C GLU A 69 -5.80 -10.63 0.22
N ALA A 70 -4.50 -10.87 0.26
CA ALA A 70 -3.90 -11.72 1.27
C ALA A 70 -4.11 -11.16 2.68
N ALA A 71 -3.96 -9.84 2.84
CA ALA A 71 -4.16 -9.17 4.12
C ALA A 71 -5.62 -9.26 4.58
N LEU A 72 -6.57 -9.18 3.63
CA LEU A 72 -7.99 -9.28 3.97
C LEU A 72 -8.42 -10.69 4.33
N ARG A 73 -7.75 -11.70 3.77
CA ARG A 73 -8.03 -13.10 4.09
C ARG A 73 -7.40 -13.54 5.41
N GLY A 74 -6.29 -12.97 5.73
CA GLY A 74 -5.54 -13.28 6.93
C GLY A 74 -6.04 -12.53 8.14
#